data_7f9dc48669c141d4b8d625ef2a3b65e8
#
_entry.id   7f9dc48669c141d4b8d625ef2a3b65e8
#
_cell.length_a   1.000
_cell.length_b   1.000
_cell.length_c   1.000
_cell.angle_alpha   90.00
_cell.angle_beta   90.00
_cell.angle_gamma   90.00
#
_symmetry.space_group_name_H-M   'P 1'
#
loop_
_entity.id
_entity.type
_entity.pdbx_description
1 polymer ?
#
loop_
_entity_poly.entity_id
_entity_poly.type
_entity_poly.pdbx_seq_one_letter_code
_entity_poly.pdbx_strand_id
1 'polypeptide(L)'
;GIVHRLELYSVDDLAKIVKRSAGILDVQIDEKAAIEIARRSRGTPRIANRLLKRVRDYAAVLGDGNIDLKITKLALNKLEIDELGLDEIDRKLLETMIVQYGGRPVGIEALAATIGEEVDTLEDVYEPYLIQIGFIARTLRGRMVLPPAYAHIGYDFKG
;
A
#
# COMPACT_ATOMS: atom_id res chain seq x y z
N GLY A 1 17.99 13.70 13.97
CA GLY A 1 17.94 12.40 13.33
C GLY A 1 18.06 12.47 11.84
N ILE A 2 18.43 11.38 11.25
CA ILE A 2 18.58 11.28 9.82
C ILE A 2 17.19 11.25 9.19
N VAL A 3 16.91 12.23 8.34
CA VAL A 3 15.65 12.23 7.59
C VAL A 3 15.82 11.31 6.40
N HIS A 4 15.19 10.15 6.45
CA HIS A 4 15.15 9.26 5.31
C HIS A 4 14.08 9.76 4.33
N ARG A 5 14.51 10.22 3.17
CA ARG A 5 13.60 10.48 2.06
C ARG A 5 13.35 9.17 1.35
N LEU A 6 12.11 8.69 1.43
CA LEU A 6 11.66 7.60 0.56
C LEU A 6 11.35 8.19 -0.81
N GLU A 7 12.14 7.80 -1.81
CA GLU A 7 11.82 8.10 -3.19
C GLU A 7 10.77 7.10 -3.66
N LEU A 8 9.60 7.61 -4.04
CA LEU A 8 8.55 6.77 -4.59
C LEU A 8 8.66 6.75 -6.11
N TYR A 9 8.58 5.57 -6.67
CA TYR A 9 8.65 5.34 -8.10
C TYR A 9 7.27 5.50 -8.73
N SER A 10 7.22 5.92 -9.99
CA SER A 10 5.96 5.97 -10.74
C SER A 10 5.46 4.55 -11.04
N VAL A 11 4.16 4.45 -11.36
CA VAL A 11 3.58 3.17 -11.78
C VAL A 11 4.27 2.65 -13.03
N ASP A 12 4.57 3.53 -13.99
CA ASP A 12 5.25 3.13 -15.24
C ASP A 12 6.64 2.55 -14.96
N ASP A 13 7.41 3.20 -14.09
CA ASP A 13 8.75 2.72 -13.74
C ASP A 13 8.68 1.39 -12.97
N LEU A 14 7.73 1.26 -12.06
CA LEU A 14 7.52 0.02 -11.32
C LEU A 14 7.06 -1.11 -12.24
N ALA A 15 6.21 -0.83 -13.22
CA ALA A 15 5.78 -1.83 -14.19
C ALA A 15 6.96 -2.38 -15.00
N LYS A 16 7.91 -1.51 -15.37
CA LYS A 16 9.15 -1.94 -16.05
C LYS A 16 9.99 -2.85 -15.14
N ILE A 17 10.10 -2.49 -13.87
CA ILE A 17 10.82 -3.30 -12.88
C ILE A 17 10.15 -4.67 -12.72
N VAL A 18 8.82 -4.71 -12.64
CA VAL A 18 8.06 -5.96 -12.52
C VAL A 18 8.31 -6.85 -13.73
N LYS A 19 8.24 -6.29 -14.96
CA LYS A 19 8.49 -7.07 -16.18
C LYS A 19 9.91 -7.62 -16.23
N ARG A 20 10.88 -6.81 -15.84
CA ARG A 20 12.28 -7.25 -15.78
C ARG A 20 12.47 -8.37 -14.75
N SER A 21 11.89 -8.21 -13.58
CA SER A 21 11.97 -9.22 -12.51
C SER A 21 11.28 -10.52 -12.91
N ALA A 22 10.15 -10.43 -13.62
CA ALA A 22 9.46 -11.61 -14.15
C ALA A 22 10.35 -12.38 -15.12
N GLY A 23 11.08 -11.67 -15.99
CA GLY A 23 12.06 -12.29 -16.89
C GLY A 23 13.17 -13.01 -16.14
N ILE A 24 13.68 -12.41 -15.05
CA ILE A 24 14.70 -13.04 -14.21
C ILE A 24 14.15 -14.28 -13.53
N LEU A 25 12.90 -14.25 -13.09
CA LEU A 25 12.23 -15.40 -12.45
C LEU A 25 11.72 -16.43 -13.47
N ASP A 26 11.91 -16.18 -14.75
CA ASP A 26 11.46 -17.03 -15.84
C ASP A 26 9.96 -17.31 -15.82
N VAL A 27 9.17 -16.26 -15.60
CA VAL A 27 7.70 -16.34 -15.67
C VAL A 27 7.17 -15.38 -16.74
N GLN A 28 6.11 -15.79 -17.43
CA GLN A 28 5.41 -14.95 -18.38
C GLN A 28 4.44 -14.05 -17.65
N ILE A 29 4.44 -12.76 -18.01
CA ILE A 29 3.54 -11.78 -17.40
C ILE A 29 2.95 -10.87 -18.48
N ASP A 30 1.63 -10.63 -18.40
CA ASP A 30 0.94 -9.67 -19.25
C ASP A 30 1.26 -8.25 -18.86
N GLU A 31 1.19 -7.32 -19.82
CA GLU A 31 1.35 -5.90 -19.56
C GLU A 31 0.37 -5.38 -18.50
N LYS A 32 -0.91 -5.77 -18.62
CA LYS A 32 -1.94 -5.34 -17.66
C LYS A 32 -1.67 -5.86 -16.25
N ALA A 33 -1.16 -7.08 -16.14
CA ALA A 33 -0.79 -7.66 -14.85
C ALA A 33 0.37 -6.91 -14.22
N ALA A 34 1.40 -6.58 -15.01
CA ALA A 34 2.55 -5.82 -14.53
C ALA A 34 2.13 -4.44 -14.01
N ILE A 35 1.23 -3.77 -14.72
CA ILE A 35 0.69 -2.47 -14.31
C ILE A 35 -0.10 -2.61 -13.00
N GLU A 36 -0.91 -3.64 -12.88
CA GLU A 36 -1.72 -3.85 -11.67
C GLU A 36 -0.84 -4.10 -10.43
N ILE A 37 0.20 -4.92 -10.57
CA ILE A 37 1.16 -5.14 -9.49
C ILE A 37 1.85 -3.81 -9.14
N ALA A 38 2.28 -3.04 -10.15
CA ALA A 38 2.92 -1.75 -9.95
C ALA A 38 2.01 -0.77 -9.20
N ARG A 39 0.73 -0.72 -9.55
CA ARG A 39 -0.24 0.18 -8.91
C ARG A 39 -0.40 -0.11 -7.42
N ARG A 40 -0.33 -1.37 -7.01
CA ARG A 40 -0.52 -1.78 -5.63
C ARG A 40 0.79 -1.90 -4.85
N SER A 41 1.89 -1.39 -5.42
CA SER A 41 3.24 -1.53 -4.84
C SER A 41 3.68 -0.32 -3.99
N ARG A 42 2.79 0.64 -3.74
CA ARG A 42 3.07 1.78 -2.88
C ARG A 42 4.30 2.58 -3.31
N GLY A 43 4.57 2.63 -4.62
CA GLY A 43 5.72 3.34 -5.15
C GLY A 43 7.07 2.70 -4.84
N THR A 44 7.12 1.47 -4.37
CA THR A 44 8.34 0.85 -3.83
C THR A 44 8.74 -0.40 -4.63
N PRO A 45 9.96 -0.43 -5.22
CA PRO A 45 10.42 -1.61 -5.96
C PRO A 45 10.49 -2.88 -5.11
N ARG A 46 10.86 -2.77 -3.83
CA ARG A 46 10.91 -3.93 -2.93
C ARG A 46 9.51 -4.56 -2.80
N ILE A 47 8.48 -3.74 -2.63
CA ILE A 47 7.11 -4.24 -2.51
C ILE A 47 6.66 -4.83 -3.84
N ALA A 48 6.95 -4.16 -4.97
CA ALA A 48 6.60 -4.67 -6.29
C ALA A 48 7.18 -6.07 -6.53
N ASN A 49 8.45 -6.27 -6.21
CA ASN A 49 9.10 -7.57 -6.37
C ASN A 49 8.51 -8.63 -5.43
N ARG A 50 8.18 -8.24 -4.19
CA ARG A 50 7.54 -9.14 -3.24
C ARG A 50 6.15 -9.55 -3.72
N LEU A 51 5.35 -8.62 -4.21
CA LEU A 51 4.02 -8.92 -4.76
C LEU A 51 4.11 -9.79 -6.00
N LEU A 52 5.06 -9.52 -6.89
CA LEU A 52 5.28 -10.35 -8.07
C LEU A 52 5.52 -11.82 -7.69
N LYS A 53 6.36 -12.07 -6.70
CA LYS A 53 6.65 -13.43 -6.24
C LYS A 53 5.42 -14.12 -5.66
N ARG A 54 4.60 -13.38 -4.91
CA ARG A 54 3.35 -13.90 -4.35
C ARG A 54 2.34 -14.23 -5.46
N VAL A 55 2.21 -13.34 -6.44
CA VAL A 55 1.31 -13.56 -7.59
C VAL A 55 1.80 -14.76 -8.41
N ARG A 56 3.11 -14.87 -8.62
CA ARG A 56 3.70 -16.03 -9.29
C ARG A 56 3.30 -17.33 -8.61
N ASP A 57 3.36 -17.38 -7.30
CA ASP A 57 3.00 -18.58 -6.55
C ASP A 57 1.52 -18.94 -6.76
N TYR A 58 0.62 -17.96 -6.75
CA TYR A 58 -0.79 -18.17 -7.05
C TYR A 58 -1.00 -18.66 -8.48
N ALA A 59 -0.27 -18.09 -9.45
CA ALA A 59 -0.37 -18.49 -10.86
C ALA A 59 0.05 -19.95 -11.06
N ALA A 60 1.07 -20.40 -10.35
CA ALA A 60 1.55 -21.76 -10.43
C ALA A 60 0.55 -22.78 -9.85
N VAL A 61 -0.15 -22.42 -8.77
CA VAL A 61 -1.08 -23.31 -8.08
C VAL A 61 -2.48 -23.27 -8.70
N LEU A 62 -2.99 -22.09 -9.03
CA LEU A 62 -4.38 -21.90 -9.46
C LEU A 62 -4.54 -21.75 -10.97
N GLY A 63 -3.45 -21.59 -11.71
CA GLY A 63 -3.45 -21.38 -13.15
C GLY A 63 -2.40 -22.23 -13.85
N ASP A 64 -1.99 -21.76 -15.03
CA ASP A 64 -1.01 -22.43 -15.88
C ASP A 64 0.43 -21.91 -15.67
N GLY A 65 0.65 -21.08 -14.67
CA GLY A 65 1.94 -20.46 -14.38
C GLY A 65 2.12 -19.09 -15.03
N ASN A 66 1.29 -18.74 -16.00
CA ASN A 66 1.33 -17.41 -16.62
C ASN A 66 0.61 -16.39 -15.74
N ILE A 67 1.18 -15.20 -15.63
CA ILE A 67 0.60 -14.14 -14.80
C ILE A 67 -0.21 -13.20 -15.69
N ASP A 68 -1.53 -13.35 -15.64
CA ASP A 68 -2.47 -12.47 -16.32
C ASP A 68 -3.16 -11.53 -15.31
N LEU A 69 -3.97 -10.61 -15.79
CA LEU A 69 -4.66 -9.65 -14.93
C LEU A 69 -5.61 -10.34 -13.95
N LYS A 70 -6.30 -11.39 -14.41
CA LYS A 70 -7.28 -12.11 -13.58
C LYS A 70 -6.62 -12.76 -12.36
N ILE A 71 -5.52 -13.50 -12.59
CA ILE A 71 -4.81 -14.16 -11.48
C ILE A 71 -4.15 -13.14 -10.57
N THR A 72 -3.68 -12.03 -11.14
CA THR A 72 -3.09 -10.94 -10.36
C THR A 72 -4.10 -10.34 -9.39
N LYS A 73 -5.29 -9.98 -9.88
CA LYS A 73 -6.36 -9.45 -9.02
C LYS A 73 -6.79 -10.45 -7.97
N LEU A 74 -6.92 -11.71 -8.35
CA LEU A 74 -7.28 -12.76 -7.40
C LEU A 74 -6.24 -12.87 -6.27
N ALA A 75 -4.98 -12.93 -6.62
CA ALA A 75 -3.89 -13.05 -5.65
C ALA A 75 -3.81 -11.84 -4.72
N LEU A 76 -3.84 -10.63 -5.28
CA LEU A 76 -3.73 -9.41 -4.49
C LEU A 76 -4.94 -9.22 -3.57
N ASN A 77 -6.14 -9.60 -4.02
CA ASN A 77 -7.33 -9.56 -3.18
C ASN A 77 -7.25 -10.58 -2.03
N LYS A 78 -6.72 -11.77 -2.29
CA LYS A 78 -6.51 -12.77 -1.22
C LYS A 78 -5.46 -12.31 -0.21
N LEU A 79 -4.51 -11.50 -0.62
CA LEU A 79 -3.52 -10.88 0.27
C LEU A 79 -4.07 -9.67 1.00
N GLU A 80 -5.33 -9.31 0.75
CA GLU A 80 -6.02 -8.15 1.33
C GLU A 80 -5.33 -6.82 1.03
N ILE A 81 -4.71 -6.74 -0.14
CA ILE A 81 -4.10 -5.51 -0.66
C ILE A 81 -5.09 -4.88 -1.63
N ASP A 82 -5.53 -3.67 -1.32
CA ASP A 82 -6.54 -2.99 -2.14
C ASP A 82 -5.93 -2.32 -3.39
N GLU A 83 -6.78 -1.63 -4.15
CA GLU A 83 -6.43 -0.98 -5.42
C GLU A 83 -5.33 0.06 -5.29
N LEU A 84 -5.20 0.69 -4.13
CA LEU A 84 -4.17 1.68 -3.85
C LEU A 84 -2.92 1.06 -3.21
N GLY A 85 -2.93 -0.23 -2.95
CA GLY A 85 -1.84 -0.90 -2.26
C GLY A 85 -1.94 -0.85 -0.75
N LEU A 86 -3.08 -0.43 -0.21
CA LEU A 86 -3.29 -0.40 1.24
C LEU A 86 -3.61 -1.79 1.75
N ASP A 87 -3.00 -2.14 2.88
CA ASP A 87 -3.24 -3.39 3.56
C ASP A 87 -4.14 -3.20 4.79
N GLU A 88 -4.32 -4.26 5.56
CA GLU A 88 -5.15 -4.26 6.76
C GLU A 88 -4.69 -3.22 7.80
N ILE A 89 -3.38 -3.06 7.97
CA ILE A 89 -2.84 -2.10 8.94
C ILE A 89 -3.11 -0.65 8.50
N ASP A 90 -2.95 -0.35 7.22
CA ASP A 90 -3.31 0.98 6.69
C ASP A 90 -4.77 1.31 6.97
N ARG A 91 -5.66 0.37 6.67
CA ARG A 91 -7.10 0.59 6.87
C ARG A 91 -7.44 0.75 8.34
N LYS A 92 -6.81 -0.04 9.21
CA LYS A 92 -7.00 0.07 10.65
C LYS A 92 -6.51 1.42 11.19
N LEU A 93 -5.37 1.88 10.69
CA LEU A 93 -4.82 3.18 11.05
C LEU A 93 -5.79 4.31 10.68
N LEU A 94 -6.24 4.34 9.43
CA LEU A 94 -7.15 5.38 8.93
C LEU A 94 -8.50 5.32 9.66
N GLU A 95 -9.05 4.13 9.83
CA GLU A 95 -10.33 3.96 10.52
C GLU A 95 -10.24 4.41 11.98
N THR A 96 -9.15 4.10 12.65
CA THR A 96 -8.91 4.55 14.03
C THR A 96 -8.88 6.07 14.11
N MET A 97 -8.18 6.72 13.19
CA MET A 97 -8.10 8.18 13.14
C MET A 97 -9.47 8.82 12.93
N ILE A 98 -10.29 8.22 12.09
CA ILE A 98 -11.62 8.74 11.77
C ILE A 98 -12.62 8.47 12.90
N VAL A 99 -12.70 7.22 13.35
CA VAL A 99 -13.74 6.78 14.28
C VAL A 99 -13.38 7.09 15.73
N GLN A 100 -12.22 6.66 16.18
CA GLN A 100 -11.85 6.81 17.60
C GLN A 100 -11.41 8.23 17.94
N TYR A 101 -10.70 8.88 17.01
CA TYR A 101 -10.21 10.24 17.24
C TYR A 101 -11.04 11.32 16.53
N GLY A 102 -12.09 10.92 15.81
CA GLY A 102 -13.03 11.86 15.20
C GLY A 102 -12.42 12.77 14.13
N GLY A 103 -11.35 12.34 13.50
CA GLY A 103 -10.64 13.14 12.50
C GLY A 103 -9.77 14.24 13.06
N ARG A 104 -9.67 14.34 14.38
CA ARG A 104 -8.83 15.34 15.04
C ARG A 104 -7.35 14.90 14.99
N PRO A 105 -6.41 15.87 15.05
CA PRO A 105 -4.99 15.51 15.10
C PRO A 105 -4.70 14.60 16.30
N VAL A 106 -3.87 13.58 16.08
CA VAL A 106 -3.50 12.63 17.13
C VAL A 106 -1.99 12.31 17.03
N GLY A 107 -1.33 12.21 18.17
CA GLY A 107 0.09 11.90 18.23
C GLY A 107 0.39 10.49 17.73
N ILE A 108 1.55 10.31 17.13
CA ILE A 108 1.95 9.00 16.58
C ILE A 108 2.04 7.91 17.66
N GLU A 109 2.45 8.29 18.87
CA GLU A 109 2.58 7.35 19.96
C GLU A 109 1.23 6.82 20.41
N ALA A 110 0.21 7.70 20.46
CA ALA A 110 -1.15 7.31 20.80
C ALA A 110 -1.76 6.40 19.73
N LEU A 111 -1.51 6.72 18.44
CA LEU A 111 -1.94 5.87 17.33
C LEU A 111 -1.29 4.49 17.40
N ALA A 112 0.01 4.45 17.59
CA ALA A 112 0.76 3.19 17.69
C ALA A 112 0.23 2.31 18.79
N ALA A 113 0.01 2.89 19.98
CA ALA A 113 -0.53 2.17 21.12
C ALA A 113 -1.95 1.63 20.84
N THR A 114 -2.79 2.45 20.20
CA THR A 114 -4.19 2.08 19.92
C THR A 114 -4.28 0.92 18.92
N ILE A 115 -3.46 0.92 17.88
CA ILE A 115 -3.52 -0.12 16.84
C ILE A 115 -2.60 -1.30 17.11
N GLY A 116 -1.75 -1.21 18.13
CA GLY A 116 -0.85 -2.32 18.48
C GLY A 116 0.36 -2.42 17.58
N GLU A 117 0.85 -1.30 17.06
CA GLU A 117 2.04 -1.23 16.22
C GLU A 117 3.13 -0.40 16.85
N GLU A 118 4.36 -0.60 16.43
CA GLU A 118 5.48 0.23 16.86
C GLU A 118 5.49 1.57 16.14
N VAL A 119 5.92 2.63 16.83
CA VAL A 119 6.02 3.96 16.24
C VAL A 119 6.90 3.95 14.99
N ASP A 120 8.06 3.31 15.07
CA ASP A 120 9.00 3.25 13.95
C ASP A 120 8.38 2.57 12.72
N THR A 121 7.60 1.52 12.95
CA THR A 121 6.90 0.81 11.86
C THR A 121 5.89 1.72 11.18
N LEU A 122 5.11 2.47 11.95
CA LEU A 122 4.16 3.42 11.38
C LEU A 122 4.87 4.52 10.59
N GLU A 123 5.94 5.08 11.13
CA GLU A 123 6.66 6.18 10.49
C GLU A 123 7.45 5.75 9.26
N ASP A 124 8.02 4.55 9.27
CA ASP A 124 8.92 4.09 8.22
C ASP A 124 8.21 3.30 7.11
N VAL A 125 7.18 2.53 7.46
CA VAL A 125 6.51 1.62 6.54
C VAL A 125 5.19 2.17 6.01
N TYR A 126 4.34 2.69 6.87
CA TYR A 126 2.96 3.05 6.50
C TYR A 126 2.76 4.52 6.17
N GLU A 127 3.26 5.39 7.01
CA GLU A 127 3.01 6.83 6.91
C GLU A 127 3.51 7.47 5.61
N PRO A 128 4.74 7.16 5.12
CA PRO A 128 5.27 7.87 3.95
C PRO A 128 4.37 7.77 2.72
N TYR A 129 3.85 6.60 2.43
CA TYR A 129 2.95 6.42 1.29
C TYR A 129 1.60 7.10 1.52
N LEU A 130 1.05 6.99 2.73
CA LEU A 130 -0.23 7.62 3.06
C LEU A 130 -0.15 9.14 2.97
N ILE A 131 0.99 9.73 3.33
CA ILE A 131 1.23 11.15 3.15
C ILE A 131 1.32 11.48 1.66
N GLN A 132 2.05 10.67 0.91
CA GLN A 132 2.25 10.88 -0.53
C GLN A 132 0.93 10.91 -1.30
N ILE A 133 -0.01 10.02 -0.97
CA ILE A 133 -1.31 9.96 -1.65
C ILE A 133 -2.34 10.94 -1.05
N GLY A 134 -1.95 11.74 -0.07
CA GLY A 134 -2.83 12.76 0.50
C GLY A 134 -3.87 12.23 1.48
N PHE A 135 -3.62 11.09 2.11
CA PHE A 135 -4.55 10.51 3.08
C PHE A 135 -4.28 10.96 4.51
N ILE A 136 -3.04 11.30 4.81
CA ILE A 136 -2.61 11.75 6.14
C ILE A 136 -1.71 12.96 5.97
N ALA A 137 -1.76 13.87 6.95
CA ALA A 137 -0.82 14.99 7.06
C ALA A 137 -0.20 15.01 8.44
N ARG A 138 1.05 15.47 8.52
CA ARG A 138 1.71 15.79 9.79
C ARG A 138 1.44 17.25 10.12
N THR A 139 0.92 17.51 11.32
CA THR A 139 0.66 18.85 11.80
C THR A 139 1.40 19.08 13.12
N LEU A 140 1.42 20.33 13.59
CA LEU A 140 2.01 20.65 14.89
C LEU A 140 1.29 19.96 16.05
N ARG A 141 0.04 19.57 15.84
CA ARG A 141 -0.77 18.91 16.87
C ARG A 141 -0.77 17.40 16.76
N GLY A 142 -0.12 16.85 15.73
CA GLY A 142 -0.08 15.41 15.48
C GLY A 142 -0.48 15.06 14.07
N ARG A 143 -0.77 13.78 13.84
CA ARG A 143 -1.19 13.26 12.54
C ARG A 143 -2.68 13.51 12.33
N MET A 144 -3.04 13.92 11.13
CA MET A 144 -4.41 14.25 10.77
C MET A 144 -4.81 13.47 9.52
N VAL A 145 -5.98 12.82 9.59
CA VAL A 145 -6.55 12.14 8.42
C VAL A 145 -7.23 13.16 7.52
N LEU A 146 -7.06 13.02 6.20
CA LEU A 146 -7.53 13.98 5.20
C LEU A 146 -8.76 13.45 4.46
N PRO A 147 -9.58 14.35 3.84
CA PRO A 147 -10.84 13.94 3.19
C PRO A 147 -10.76 12.77 2.21
N PRO A 148 -9.72 12.64 1.34
CA PRO A 148 -9.66 11.49 0.43
C PRO A 148 -9.63 10.13 1.13
N ALA A 149 -9.08 10.06 2.35
CA ALA A 149 -9.05 8.83 3.12
C ALA A 149 -10.44 8.39 3.55
N TYR A 150 -11.30 9.34 3.93
CA TYR A 150 -12.70 9.04 4.30
C TYR A 150 -13.42 8.34 3.16
N ALA A 151 -13.34 8.91 1.96
CA ALA A 151 -14.01 8.35 0.79
C ALA A 151 -13.50 6.94 0.49
N HIS A 152 -12.20 6.73 0.58
CA HIS A 152 -11.58 5.46 0.24
C HIS A 152 -12.03 4.33 1.16
N ILE A 153 -12.15 4.58 2.45
CA ILE A 153 -12.54 3.54 3.41
C ILE A 153 -14.04 3.57 3.77
N GLY A 154 -14.82 4.39 3.08
CA GLY A 154 -16.28 4.35 3.16
C GLY A 154 -16.92 5.16 4.29
N TYR A 155 -16.26 6.22 4.74
CA TYR A 155 -16.81 7.13 5.74
C TYR A 155 -17.09 8.49 5.14
N ASP A 156 -18.14 9.15 5.63
CA ASP A 156 -18.46 10.51 5.22
C ASP A 156 -17.57 11.52 5.94
N PHE A 157 -17.00 12.44 5.17
CA PHE A 157 -16.26 13.56 5.73
C PHE A 157 -17.22 14.66 6.14
N LYS A 158 -17.26 14.97 7.42
CA LYS A 158 -18.15 16.01 7.97
C LYS A 158 -17.36 17.27 8.34
N GLY A 159 -16.64 17.76 7.39
CA GLY A 159 -15.91 19.00 7.42
C GLY A 159 -15.50 19.56 8.73
#